data_063c8d0d520fb19d50b8173ae5fa7c2a
#
_entry.id   063c8d0d520fb19d50b8173ae5fa7c2a
#
_cell.length_a   1.000
_cell.length_b   1.000
_cell.length_c   1.000
_cell.angle_alpha   90.00
_cell.angle_beta   90.00
_cell.angle_gamma   90.00
#
_symmetry.space_group_name_H-M   'P 1'
#
loop_
_entity.id
_entity.type
_entity.pdbx_description
1 polymer ?
#
loop_
_entity_poly.entity_id
_entity_poly.type
_entity_poly.pdbx_seq_one_letter_code
_entity_poly.pdbx_strand_id
1 'polypeptide(L)'
;MLELFVSKKDNIKQILLVNNGKLIERYEEEKGERRNEGNIFLGKVKDVLKGMEAAFVDIGTEKNSYIYVKDILPKVDEKNNKDLQIKEKIEDIIKINDKLLVQVQKDSNEQKGARISTHIKLPSKYIVLMPNTSIITVSQKITNKKEQERLIKLVKDNLSPNNGAVIRTSANGKTEEIIEDIKNIEKKWKDRKS
;
A
#
# COMPACT_ATOMS: atom_id res chain seq x y z
N MET A 1 20.29 12.25 -30.21
CA MET A 1 20.07 12.93 -28.92
C MET A 1 18.68 12.50 -28.44
N LEU A 2 18.57 12.08 -27.18
CA LEU A 2 17.29 11.70 -26.58
C LEU A 2 16.71 12.92 -25.85
N GLU A 3 15.46 13.27 -26.18
CA GLU A 3 14.81 14.48 -25.70
C GLU A 3 13.43 14.11 -25.13
N LEU A 4 13.08 14.71 -24.00
CA LEU A 4 11.78 14.54 -23.35
C LEU A 4 11.01 15.86 -23.40
N PHE A 5 9.88 15.87 -24.07
CA PHE A 5 8.99 17.01 -24.14
C PHE A 5 7.78 16.78 -23.23
N VAL A 6 7.49 17.75 -22.37
CA VAL A 6 6.32 17.74 -21.50
C VAL A 6 5.47 18.96 -21.87
N SER A 7 4.26 18.72 -22.31
CA SER A 7 3.29 19.78 -22.61
C SER A 7 1.99 19.55 -21.84
N LYS A 8 1.29 20.65 -21.56
CA LYS A 8 -0.06 20.61 -21.00
C LYS A 8 -0.92 21.55 -21.82
N LYS A 9 -1.93 20.96 -22.46
CA LYS A 9 -2.93 21.73 -23.20
C LYS A 9 -4.31 21.32 -22.67
N ASP A 10 -5.09 22.28 -22.24
CA ASP A 10 -6.39 22.09 -21.60
C ASP A 10 -6.30 21.14 -20.39
N ASN A 11 -6.96 20.00 -20.44
CA ASN A 11 -6.95 18.98 -19.40
C ASN A 11 -6.03 17.79 -19.73
N ILE A 12 -5.32 17.85 -20.87
CA ILE A 12 -4.42 16.75 -21.31
C ILE A 12 -2.99 17.14 -21.01
N LYS A 13 -2.30 16.27 -20.29
CA LYS A 13 -0.85 16.32 -20.10
C LYS A 13 -0.21 15.32 -21.04
N GLN A 14 0.71 15.78 -21.86
CA GLN A 14 1.34 14.99 -22.89
C GLN A 14 2.85 14.91 -22.62
N ILE A 15 3.40 13.71 -22.67
CA ILE A 15 4.82 13.44 -22.55
C ILE A 15 5.28 12.73 -23.81
N LEU A 16 6.25 13.31 -24.50
CA LEU A 16 6.80 12.77 -25.75
C LEU A 16 8.27 12.44 -25.55
N LEU A 17 8.66 11.22 -25.90
CA LEU A 17 10.06 10.82 -25.97
C LEU A 17 10.49 10.83 -27.43
N VAL A 18 11.51 11.66 -27.73
CA VAL A 18 12.02 11.88 -29.07
C VAL A 18 13.50 11.51 -29.13
N ASN A 19 13.94 10.77 -30.15
CA ASN A 19 15.35 10.47 -30.40
C ASN A 19 15.73 10.93 -31.81
N ASN A 20 16.71 11.83 -31.89
CA ASN A 20 17.20 12.43 -33.13
C ASN A 20 16.05 12.97 -34.01
N GLY A 21 15.11 13.71 -33.41
CA GLY A 21 13.97 14.29 -34.09
C GLY A 21 12.82 13.31 -34.42
N LYS A 22 12.97 12.02 -34.07
CA LYS A 22 11.93 11.01 -34.33
C LYS A 22 11.20 10.67 -33.01
N LEU A 23 9.87 10.76 -33.02
CA LEU A 23 9.02 10.34 -31.90
C LEU A 23 9.16 8.83 -31.65
N ILE A 24 9.50 8.44 -30.42
CA ILE A 24 9.62 7.04 -30.00
C ILE A 24 8.41 6.62 -29.20
N GLU A 25 8.03 7.43 -28.19
CA GLU A 25 6.93 7.13 -27.27
C GLU A 25 6.11 8.39 -27.03
N ARG A 26 4.80 8.19 -26.83
CA ARG A 26 3.84 9.22 -26.46
C ARG A 26 2.98 8.72 -25.32
N TYR A 27 2.92 9.49 -24.25
CA TYR A 27 2.05 9.28 -23.11
C TYR A 27 1.10 10.45 -23.00
N GLU A 28 -0.18 10.16 -22.81
CA GLU A 28 -1.22 11.14 -22.56
C GLU A 28 -1.92 10.82 -21.25
N GLU A 29 -2.11 11.83 -20.42
CA GLU A 29 -2.84 11.76 -19.17
C GLU A 29 -3.98 12.79 -19.23
N GLU A 30 -5.22 12.31 -19.34
CA GLU A 30 -6.39 13.18 -19.22
C GLU A 30 -6.63 13.53 -17.74
N LYS A 31 -6.89 14.80 -17.50
CA LYS A 31 -7.26 15.28 -16.16
C LYS A 31 -8.68 14.81 -15.84
N GLY A 32 -8.81 13.63 -15.25
CA GLY A 32 -10.11 13.03 -14.94
C GLY A 32 -10.03 11.56 -14.54
N GLU A 33 -9.04 10.82 -15.01
CA GLU A 33 -8.77 9.49 -14.50
C GLU A 33 -8.16 9.60 -13.09
N ARG A 34 -9.02 9.62 -12.09
CA ARG A 34 -8.60 9.52 -10.69
C ARG A 34 -8.03 8.12 -10.48
N ARG A 35 -6.73 8.00 -10.50
CA ARG A 35 -6.07 6.78 -10.06
C ARG A 35 -6.32 6.61 -8.57
N ASN A 36 -6.92 5.49 -8.23
CA ASN A 36 -7.23 5.13 -6.85
C ASN A 36 -6.13 4.29 -6.20
N GLU A 37 -5.12 3.86 -6.97
CA GLU A 37 -3.99 3.09 -6.44
C GLU A 37 -3.31 3.83 -5.28
N GLY A 38 -3.16 3.13 -4.14
CA GLY A 38 -2.65 3.69 -2.89
C GLY A 38 -3.69 4.41 -2.02
N ASN A 39 -4.88 4.73 -2.54
CA ASN A 39 -5.96 5.33 -1.75
C ASN A 39 -6.56 4.30 -0.78
N ILE A 40 -7.05 4.80 0.36
CA ILE A 40 -7.63 4.00 1.43
C ILE A 40 -9.13 4.30 1.51
N PHE A 41 -9.92 3.24 1.59
CA PHE A 41 -11.37 3.30 1.64
C PHE A 41 -11.91 2.45 2.79
N LEU A 42 -13.08 2.85 3.32
CA LEU A 42 -13.89 1.98 4.14
C LEU A 42 -14.88 1.24 3.22
N GLY A 43 -14.54 0.01 2.87
CA GLY A 43 -15.34 -0.81 1.96
C GLY A 43 -16.36 -1.67 2.71
N LYS A 44 -17.44 -2.05 2.02
CA LYS A 44 -18.46 -2.96 2.50
C LYS A 44 -18.47 -4.23 1.67
N VAL A 45 -18.33 -5.40 2.31
CA VAL A 45 -18.39 -6.71 1.66
C VAL A 45 -19.78 -6.93 1.06
N LYS A 46 -19.86 -7.20 -0.24
CA LYS A 46 -21.08 -7.44 -0.99
C LYS A 46 -21.32 -8.92 -1.23
N ASP A 47 -20.26 -9.67 -1.50
CA ASP A 47 -20.34 -11.10 -1.79
C ASP A 47 -19.05 -11.82 -1.40
N VAL A 48 -19.14 -13.10 -1.04
CA VAL A 48 -18.02 -13.96 -0.67
C VAL A 48 -17.98 -15.18 -1.57
N LEU A 49 -16.95 -15.26 -2.40
CA LEU A 49 -16.76 -16.29 -3.43
C LEU A 49 -15.87 -17.41 -2.89
N LYS A 50 -16.49 -18.39 -2.22
CA LYS A 50 -15.79 -19.50 -1.55
C LYS A 50 -14.85 -20.27 -2.48
N GLY A 51 -15.29 -20.61 -3.69
CA GLY A 51 -14.50 -21.37 -4.67
C GLY A 51 -13.28 -20.63 -5.21
N MET A 52 -13.23 -19.28 -5.08
CA MET A 52 -12.13 -18.44 -5.53
C MET A 52 -11.28 -17.88 -4.38
N GLU A 53 -11.63 -18.18 -3.14
CA GLU A 53 -11.02 -17.60 -1.95
C GLU A 53 -10.90 -16.06 -2.07
N ALA A 54 -11.99 -15.43 -2.51
CA ALA A 54 -12.07 -14.00 -2.79
C ALA A 54 -13.43 -13.43 -2.33
N ALA A 55 -13.50 -12.11 -2.19
CA ALA A 55 -14.75 -11.41 -1.96
C ALA A 55 -14.84 -10.14 -2.81
N PHE A 56 -16.08 -9.77 -3.13
CA PHE A 56 -16.39 -8.47 -3.70
C PHE A 56 -16.69 -7.44 -2.62
N VAL A 57 -16.09 -6.25 -2.75
CA VAL A 57 -16.19 -5.18 -1.79
C VAL A 57 -16.55 -3.87 -2.51
N ASP A 58 -17.60 -3.24 -2.05
CA ASP A 58 -18.00 -1.91 -2.50
C ASP A 58 -17.19 -0.85 -1.76
N ILE A 59 -16.42 -0.08 -2.49
CA ILE A 59 -15.61 1.04 -1.99
C ILE A 59 -16.14 2.40 -2.45
N GLY A 60 -17.39 2.43 -2.98
CA GLY A 60 -18.00 3.65 -3.51
C GLY A 60 -17.56 4.01 -4.93
N THR A 61 -16.99 3.07 -5.68
CA THR A 61 -16.64 3.20 -7.09
C THR A 61 -17.67 2.50 -7.98
N GLU A 62 -17.66 2.81 -9.28
CA GLU A 62 -18.64 2.28 -10.25
C GLU A 62 -18.67 0.74 -10.26
N LYS A 63 -17.49 0.10 -10.14
CA LYS A 63 -17.36 -1.37 -10.09
C LYS A 63 -16.96 -1.83 -8.70
N ASN A 64 -17.55 -2.93 -8.23
CA ASN A 64 -17.12 -3.57 -7.00
C ASN A 64 -15.66 -4.00 -7.11
N SER A 65 -14.88 -3.65 -6.11
CA SER A 65 -13.50 -4.10 -5.95
C SER A 65 -13.45 -5.55 -5.48
N TYR A 66 -12.30 -6.19 -5.60
CA TYR A 66 -12.12 -7.56 -5.12
C TYR A 66 -10.90 -7.69 -4.21
N ILE A 67 -11.03 -8.58 -3.24
CA ILE A 67 -9.98 -8.92 -2.27
C ILE A 67 -9.82 -10.45 -2.23
N TYR A 68 -8.57 -10.93 -2.21
CA TYR A 68 -8.29 -12.35 -1.98
C TYR A 68 -8.01 -12.61 -0.51
N VAL A 69 -8.23 -13.85 -0.05
CA VAL A 69 -7.94 -14.28 1.33
C VAL A 69 -6.54 -13.88 1.80
N LYS A 70 -5.53 -14.03 0.94
CA LYS A 70 -4.12 -13.65 1.23
C LYS A 70 -3.88 -12.14 1.36
N ASP A 71 -4.81 -11.32 0.89
CA ASP A 71 -4.74 -9.86 0.97
C ASP A 71 -5.50 -9.32 2.19
N ILE A 72 -6.02 -10.23 3.05
CA ILE A 72 -6.69 -9.90 4.31
C ILE A 72 -5.73 -10.17 5.46
N LEU A 73 -5.49 -9.17 6.31
CA LEU A 73 -4.73 -9.37 7.54
C LEU A 73 -5.50 -10.33 8.46
N PRO A 74 -4.84 -11.32 9.06
CA PRO A 74 -5.45 -12.12 10.09
C PRO A 74 -5.93 -11.19 11.21
N LYS A 75 -7.10 -11.49 11.80
CA LYS A 75 -7.53 -10.84 13.04
C LYS A 75 -6.45 -11.15 14.08
N VAL A 76 -5.75 -10.12 14.56
CA VAL A 76 -4.71 -10.30 15.58
C VAL A 76 -5.40 -10.80 16.84
N ASP A 77 -5.14 -12.04 17.19
CA ASP A 77 -5.53 -12.58 18.49
C ASP A 77 -4.50 -12.03 19.49
N GLU A 78 -4.89 -11.04 20.29
CA GLU A 78 -4.01 -10.35 21.25
C GLU A 78 -3.33 -11.31 22.24
N LYS A 79 -3.76 -12.58 22.33
CA LYS A 79 -3.25 -13.61 23.21
C LYS A 79 -2.17 -14.52 22.63
N ASN A 80 -2.04 -14.59 21.31
CA ASN A 80 -1.09 -15.48 20.66
C ASN A 80 -0.29 -14.72 19.59
N ASN A 81 0.92 -14.29 19.96
CA ASN A 81 1.92 -13.65 19.11
C ASN A 81 2.52 -14.60 18.05
N LYS A 82 1.69 -15.43 17.41
CA LYS A 82 2.12 -16.30 16.30
C LYS A 82 1.48 -15.79 15.03
N ASP A 83 2.32 -15.42 14.06
CA ASP A 83 1.93 -15.25 12.66
C ASP A 83 1.27 -16.57 12.19
N LEU A 84 -0.05 -16.64 12.33
CA LEU A 84 -0.84 -17.73 11.79
C LEU A 84 -0.80 -17.58 10.27
N GLN A 85 -0.07 -18.44 9.60
CA GLN A 85 -0.26 -18.64 8.17
C GLN A 85 -1.74 -18.94 7.96
N ILE A 86 -2.42 -18.05 7.22
CA ILE A 86 -3.84 -18.14 6.97
C ILE A 86 -4.10 -19.44 6.20
N LYS A 87 -4.43 -20.50 6.90
CA LYS A 87 -5.09 -21.71 6.36
C LYS A 87 -6.61 -21.58 6.40
N GLU A 88 -7.10 -20.42 6.88
CA GLU A 88 -8.52 -20.17 7.02
C GLU A 88 -9.12 -19.84 5.65
N LYS A 89 -10.32 -20.37 5.42
CA LYS A 89 -11.11 -20.04 4.24
C LYS A 89 -11.64 -18.62 4.35
N ILE A 90 -11.83 -17.95 3.23
CA ILE A 90 -12.31 -16.57 3.23
C ILE A 90 -13.65 -16.41 3.98
N GLU A 91 -14.51 -17.40 3.91
CA GLU A 91 -15.83 -17.44 4.59
C GLU A 91 -15.75 -17.46 6.12
N ASP A 92 -14.61 -17.89 6.67
CA ASP A 92 -14.35 -17.90 8.11
C ASP A 92 -13.82 -16.54 8.60
N ILE A 93 -13.23 -15.76 7.70
CA ILE A 93 -12.56 -14.49 8.03
C ILE A 93 -13.51 -13.30 7.86
N ILE A 94 -14.29 -13.27 6.77
CA ILE A 94 -15.19 -12.14 6.43
C ILE A 94 -16.56 -12.62 6.03
N LYS A 95 -17.56 -11.77 6.29
CA LYS A 95 -18.97 -12.04 5.97
C LYS A 95 -19.55 -10.90 5.15
N ILE A 96 -20.65 -11.19 4.43
CA ILE A 96 -21.43 -10.17 3.73
C ILE A 96 -21.86 -9.09 4.72
N ASN A 97 -21.76 -7.83 4.31
CA ASN A 97 -21.98 -6.60 5.08
C ASN A 97 -20.87 -6.22 6.06
N ASP A 98 -19.80 -7.00 6.22
CA ASP A 98 -18.65 -6.56 7.00
C ASP A 98 -18.05 -5.27 6.39
N LYS A 99 -17.55 -4.41 7.28
CA LYS A 99 -16.83 -3.20 6.89
C LYS A 99 -15.33 -3.44 7.02
N LEU A 100 -14.59 -3.18 5.96
CA LEU A 100 -13.15 -3.38 5.88
C LEU A 100 -12.45 -2.08 5.52
N LEU A 101 -11.43 -1.72 6.30
CA LEU A 101 -10.50 -0.66 5.89
C LEU A 101 -9.51 -1.26 4.88
N VAL A 102 -9.54 -0.77 3.65
CA VAL A 102 -8.80 -1.35 2.52
C VAL A 102 -8.03 -0.30 1.75
N GLN A 103 -6.89 -0.71 1.18
CA GLN A 103 -6.10 0.10 0.27
C GLN A 103 -6.13 -0.49 -1.13
N VAL A 104 -6.31 0.35 -2.14
CA VAL A 104 -6.26 -0.06 -3.55
C VAL A 104 -4.81 -0.42 -3.90
N GLN A 105 -4.61 -1.65 -4.35
CA GLN A 105 -3.31 -2.17 -4.79
C GLN A 105 -3.13 -2.04 -6.30
N LYS A 106 -4.23 -2.09 -7.04
CA LYS A 106 -4.27 -1.93 -8.50
C LYS A 106 -5.63 -1.35 -8.89
N ASP A 107 -5.62 -0.36 -9.75
CA ASP A 107 -6.84 0.27 -10.26
C ASP A 107 -7.73 -0.70 -11.03
N SER A 108 -9.01 -0.35 -11.11
CA SER A 108 -9.98 -1.00 -11.99
C SER A 108 -9.59 -0.83 -13.45
N ASN A 109 -10.04 -1.74 -14.28
CA ASN A 109 -9.97 -1.63 -15.72
C ASN A 109 -11.36 -1.88 -16.34
N GLU A 110 -11.43 -1.92 -17.66
CA GLU A 110 -12.69 -2.13 -18.38
C GLU A 110 -13.40 -3.43 -17.98
N GLN A 111 -12.67 -4.48 -17.60
CA GLN A 111 -13.21 -5.81 -17.34
C GLN A 111 -13.40 -6.08 -15.84
N LYS A 112 -12.55 -5.52 -14.95
CA LYS A 112 -12.50 -5.87 -13.53
C LYS A 112 -12.46 -4.64 -12.65
N GLY A 113 -13.09 -4.73 -11.47
CA GLY A 113 -12.95 -3.76 -10.40
C GLY A 113 -11.54 -3.70 -9.85
N ALA A 114 -11.27 -2.74 -8.97
CA ALA A 114 -9.97 -2.57 -8.35
C ALA A 114 -9.59 -3.75 -7.45
N ARG A 115 -8.29 -4.12 -7.43
CA ARG A 115 -7.77 -5.05 -6.43
C ARG A 115 -7.44 -4.27 -5.17
N ILE A 116 -7.94 -4.74 -4.05
CA ILE A 116 -7.76 -4.12 -2.74
C ILE A 116 -7.13 -5.07 -1.73
N SER A 117 -6.60 -4.53 -0.64
CA SER A 117 -6.00 -5.30 0.46
C SER A 117 -6.23 -4.59 1.79
N THR A 118 -6.35 -5.35 2.89
CA THR A 118 -6.32 -4.79 4.24
C THR A 118 -4.89 -4.53 4.73
N HIS A 119 -3.87 -4.99 4.00
CA HIS A 119 -2.46 -4.68 4.24
C HIS A 119 -2.15 -3.25 3.81
N ILE A 120 -2.45 -2.30 4.68
CA ILE A 120 -2.22 -0.88 4.40
C ILE A 120 -0.72 -0.58 4.46
N LYS A 121 -0.22 0.15 3.45
CA LYS A 121 1.16 0.58 3.32
C LYS A 121 1.20 2.09 3.11
N LEU A 122 1.87 2.79 4.01
CA LEU A 122 2.03 4.24 3.94
C LEU A 122 3.51 4.55 3.69
N PRO A 123 3.91 4.80 2.44
CA PRO A 123 5.30 5.11 2.12
C PRO A 123 5.69 6.48 2.64
N SER A 124 6.87 6.55 3.26
CA SER A 124 7.56 7.77 3.65
C SER A 124 8.99 7.77 3.12
N LYS A 125 9.82 8.73 3.53
CA LYS A 125 11.18 8.87 3.00
C LYS A 125 12.09 7.71 3.42
N TYR A 126 12.05 7.32 4.68
CA TYR A 126 12.95 6.33 5.26
C TYR A 126 12.29 5.00 5.58
N ILE A 127 10.98 4.99 5.78
CA ILE A 127 10.21 3.79 6.07
C ILE A 127 8.95 3.70 5.20
N VAL A 128 8.36 2.49 5.16
CA VAL A 128 6.96 2.28 4.77
C VAL A 128 6.24 1.81 6.02
N LEU A 129 5.37 2.63 6.58
CA LEU A 129 4.56 2.26 7.74
C LEU A 129 3.52 1.23 7.33
N MET A 130 3.38 0.19 8.14
CA MET A 130 2.38 -0.87 7.99
C MET A 130 1.54 -0.96 9.26
N PRO A 131 0.40 -0.26 9.33
CA PRO A 131 -0.50 -0.35 10.48
C PRO A 131 -1.09 -1.75 10.66
N ASN A 132 -1.44 -2.08 11.90
CA ASN A 132 -2.07 -3.35 12.30
C ASN A 132 -1.19 -4.59 12.00
N THR A 133 0.14 -4.45 12.09
CA THR A 133 1.10 -5.55 12.01
C THR A 133 2.28 -5.26 12.92
N SER A 134 2.95 -6.29 13.43
CA SER A 134 4.17 -6.15 14.23
C SER A 134 5.45 -6.41 13.43
N ILE A 135 5.33 -6.63 12.13
CA ILE A 135 6.46 -7.03 11.28
C ILE A 135 7.34 -5.81 10.99
N ILE A 136 8.63 -5.90 11.35
CA ILE A 136 9.65 -4.92 10.97
C ILE A 136 10.70 -5.62 10.12
N THR A 137 10.88 -5.13 8.90
CA THR A 137 11.86 -5.67 7.93
C THR A 137 12.75 -4.57 7.37
N VAL A 138 13.90 -4.95 6.83
CA VAL A 138 14.87 -4.03 6.21
C VAL A 138 15.02 -4.35 4.74
N SER A 139 15.18 -3.32 3.93
CA SER A 139 15.48 -3.47 2.50
C SER A 139 16.71 -4.37 2.29
N GLN A 140 16.58 -5.37 1.43
CA GLN A 140 17.67 -6.29 1.09
C GLN A 140 18.91 -5.60 0.49
N LYS A 141 18.77 -4.35 0.04
CA LYS A 141 19.88 -3.53 -0.48
C LYS A 141 20.80 -3.02 0.64
N ILE A 142 20.40 -3.08 1.90
CA ILE A 142 21.27 -2.80 3.05
C ILE A 142 21.92 -4.13 3.44
N THR A 143 23.16 -4.36 3.04
CA THR A 143 23.85 -5.65 3.22
C THR A 143 24.59 -5.78 4.55
N ASN A 144 24.90 -4.67 5.22
CA ASN A 144 25.61 -4.66 6.48
C ASN A 144 24.69 -5.13 7.62
N LYS A 145 24.95 -6.30 8.18
CA LYS A 145 24.15 -6.90 9.26
C LYS A 145 24.05 -6.05 10.51
N LYS A 146 25.16 -5.44 10.95
CA LYS A 146 25.17 -4.56 12.13
C LYS A 146 24.26 -3.35 11.94
N GLU A 147 24.26 -2.81 10.72
CA GLU A 147 23.39 -1.69 10.38
C GLU A 147 21.91 -2.14 10.29
N GLN A 148 21.62 -3.31 9.76
CA GLN A 148 20.25 -3.87 9.76
C GLN A 148 19.73 -4.00 11.20
N GLU A 149 20.52 -4.58 12.11
CA GLU A 149 20.15 -4.76 13.52
C GLU A 149 19.93 -3.41 14.21
N ARG A 150 20.81 -2.43 13.97
CA ARG A 150 20.69 -1.07 14.49
C ARG A 150 19.39 -0.40 14.03
N LEU A 151 19.10 -0.49 12.74
CA LEU A 151 17.90 0.10 12.15
C LEU A 151 16.61 -0.57 12.64
N ILE A 152 16.60 -1.90 12.74
CA ILE A 152 15.44 -2.64 13.28
C ILE A 152 15.16 -2.19 14.72
N LYS A 153 16.21 -2.14 15.57
CA LYS A 153 16.08 -1.70 16.96
C LYS A 153 15.57 -0.25 17.03
N LEU A 154 16.19 0.66 16.26
CA LEU A 154 15.79 2.07 16.22
C LEU A 154 14.31 2.24 15.86
N VAL A 155 13.87 1.56 14.80
CA VAL A 155 12.48 1.66 14.34
C VAL A 155 11.52 1.02 15.35
N LYS A 156 11.88 -0.14 15.92
CA LYS A 156 11.08 -0.83 16.93
C LYS A 156 10.88 0.02 18.19
N ASP A 157 11.92 0.71 18.64
CA ASP A 157 11.89 1.54 19.86
C ASP A 157 11.09 2.84 19.68
N ASN A 158 10.84 3.26 18.43
CA ASN A 158 10.16 4.52 18.11
C ASN A 158 8.78 4.38 17.45
N LEU A 159 8.40 3.19 16.98
CA LEU A 159 7.06 2.93 16.44
C LEU A 159 6.04 2.72 17.57
N SER A 160 4.83 3.21 17.36
CA SER A 160 3.69 2.90 18.21
C SER A 160 3.38 1.39 18.21
N PRO A 161 2.87 0.81 19.30
CA PRO A 161 2.43 -0.58 19.36
C PRO A 161 1.48 -0.92 18.21
N ASN A 162 1.55 -2.16 17.73
CA ASN A 162 0.74 -2.68 16.61
C ASN A 162 0.99 -2.01 15.25
N ASN A 163 2.11 -1.30 15.11
CA ASN A 163 2.61 -0.84 13.82
C ASN A 163 3.89 -1.57 13.46
N GLY A 164 3.97 -1.99 12.21
CA GLY A 164 5.18 -2.51 11.59
C GLY A 164 5.76 -1.54 10.57
N ALA A 165 6.92 -1.87 10.04
CA ALA A 165 7.56 -1.06 9.02
C ALA A 165 8.46 -1.86 8.09
N VAL A 166 8.57 -1.40 6.85
CA VAL A 166 9.67 -1.76 5.95
C VAL A 166 10.66 -0.60 5.92
N ILE A 167 11.87 -0.85 6.38
CA ILE A 167 12.95 0.14 6.41
C ILE A 167 13.57 0.23 5.01
N ARG A 168 13.60 1.44 4.44
CA ARG A 168 14.07 1.69 3.08
C ARG A 168 15.58 1.87 3.04
N THR A 169 16.16 1.72 1.85
CA THR A 169 17.61 1.92 1.62
C THR A 169 18.10 3.31 2.01
N SER A 170 17.24 4.33 1.85
CA SER A 170 17.52 5.71 2.24
C SER A 170 17.75 5.91 3.74
N ALA A 171 17.36 4.95 4.58
CA ALA A 171 17.54 4.98 6.03
C ALA A 171 18.97 4.63 6.47
N ASN A 172 19.81 4.09 5.56
CA ASN A 172 21.19 3.71 5.88
C ASN A 172 21.99 4.90 6.47
N GLY A 173 22.59 4.68 7.65
CA GLY A 173 23.37 5.69 8.36
C GLY A 173 22.58 6.84 8.99
N LYS A 174 21.24 6.80 8.95
CA LYS A 174 20.36 7.83 9.51
C LYS A 174 19.83 7.42 10.89
N THR A 175 19.53 8.40 11.74
CA THR A 175 18.97 8.17 13.08
C THR A 175 17.86 9.19 13.37
N GLU A 176 18.19 10.46 13.53
CA GLU A 176 17.22 11.50 13.88
C GLU A 176 16.18 11.70 12.80
N GLU A 177 16.60 11.63 11.54
CA GLU A 177 15.72 11.76 10.40
C GLU A 177 14.70 10.62 10.30
N ILE A 178 15.06 9.40 10.71
CA ILE A 178 14.13 8.25 10.78
C ILE A 178 13.10 8.47 11.90
N ILE A 179 13.53 8.94 13.06
CA ILE A 179 12.64 9.21 14.20
C ILE A 179 11.60 10.28 13.84
N GLU A 180 12.05 11.33 13.17
CA GLU A 180 11.15 12.39 12.70
C GLU A 180 10.18 11.86 11.64
N ASP A 181 10.66 11.05 10.70
CA ASP A 181 9.84 10.44 9.64
C ASP A 181 8.75 9.54 10.23
N ILE A 182 9.09 8.73 11.25
CA ILE A 182 8.14 7.89 11.99
C ILE A 182 7.04 8.76 12.63
N LYS A 183 7.41 9.80 13.37
CA LYS A 183 6.43 10.70 14.02
C LYS A 183 5.48 11.32 13.00
N ASN A 184 6.02 11.79 11.88
CA ASN A 184 5.25 12.43 10.83
C ASN A 184 4.28 11.48 10.14
N ILE A 185 4.71 10.24 9.81
CA ILE A 185 3.85 9.28 9.12
C ILE A 185 2.79 8.70 10.06
N GLU A 186 3.09 8.48 11.34
CA GLU A 186 2.11 8.03 12.32
C GLU A 186 1.06 9.12 12.62
N LYS A 187 1.45 10.39 12.66
CA LYS A 187 0.50 11.50 12.75
C LYS A 187 -0.45 11.50 11.55
N LYS A 188 0.07 11.41 10.33
CA LYS A 188 -0.76 11.31 9.11
C LYS A 188 -1.70 10.11 9.14
N TRP A 189 -1.28 8.99 9.73
CA TRP A 189 -2.14 7.82 9.88
C TRP A 189 -3.27 8.06 10.87
N LYS A 190 -2.99 8.69 12.02
CA LYS A 190 -4.00 9.04 13.02
C LYS A 190 -5.04 10.01 12.45
N ASP A 191 -4.58 11.04 11.74
CA ASP A 191 -5.46 12.04 11.13
C ASP A 191 -6.41 11.45 10.06
N ARG A 192 -6.03 10.34 9.42
CA ARG A 192 -6.86 9.61 8.45
C ARG A 192 -7.90 8.67 9.08
N LYS A 193 -7.71 8.32 10.34
CA LYS A 193 -8.65 7.47 11.10
C LYS A 193 -9.80 8.25 11.75
N SER A 194 -9.62 9.53 11.98
CA SER A 194 -10.61 10.46 12.50
C SER A 194 -11.53 10.98 11.39
#